data_b36bd01c48d4e0cd65f2d9a6b84c723a
#
_entry.id   b36bd01c48d4e0cd65f2d9a6b84c723a
#
_cell.length_a   1.000
_cell.length_b   1.000
_cell.length_c   1.000
_cell.angle_alpha   90.00
_cell.angle_beta   90.00
_cell.angle_gamma   90.00
#
_symmetry.space_group_name_H-M   'P 1'
#
loop_
_entity.id
_entity.type
_entity.pdbx_description
1 polymer ?
#
loop_
_entity_poly.entity_id
_entity_poly.type
_entity_poly.pdbx_seq_one_letter_code
_entity_poly.pdbx_strand_id
1 'polypeptide(L)'
;LVAEQKTGGVDDEEIIALVTCGGSGNTEDTSVSWKLEDVQVVCGTMGLPTATVKMTGPDAVTRINSAVGTGPVDAAYKAIDGLCRVKVDLTEYTVNAVVEGIESLAQTRVSIRAKSDQNMPGAMMKANVQTGNVEARTFMATGADSDIVVSSARAYVSALNRMISFMRTNAEAVAGEDVIDVVAEEEEKKATAA
;
A
#
# COMPACT_ATOMS: atom_id res chain seq x y z
N LEU A 1 -24.22 1.53 -4.82
CA LEU A 1 -23.94 2.50 -3.73
C LEU A 1 -23.62 3.89 -4.25
N VAL A 2 -22.93 4.03 -5.41
CA VAL A 2 -22.59 5.33 -6.03
C VAL A 2 -23.80 5.93 -6.72
N ALA A 3 -24.72 5.12 -7.23
CA ALA A 3 -25.92 5.59 -7.95
C ALA A 3 -26.98 6.25 -7.07
N GLU A 4 -26.95 6.04 -5.75
CA GLU A 4 -27.95 6.62 -4.84
C GLU A 4 -27.64 8.05 -4.38
N GLN A 5 -26.43 8.58 -4.62
CA GLN A 5 -26.01 9.90 -4.12
C GLN A 5 -26.00 11.02 -5.19
N LYS A 6 -26.18 10.70 -6.46
CA LYS A 6 -26.17 11.72 -7.54
C LYS A 6 -27.47 11.72 -8.35
N THR A 7 -28.13 12.86 -8.41
CA THR A 7 -29.30 13.11 -9.29
C THR A 7 -28.92 13.31 -10.76
N GLY A 8 -27.67 13.21 -11.13
CA GLY A 8 -27.23 13.43 -12.51
C GLY A 8 -26.16 12.42 -12.90
N GLY A 9 -26.43 11.26 -13.32
CA GLY A 9 -25.55 10.24 -13.89
C GLY A 9 -24.05 10.27 -13.47
N VAL A 10 -23.39 9.16 -13.50
CA VAL A 10 -21.94 9.06 -13.26
C VAL A 10 -21.23 9.33 -14.58
N ASP A 11 -20.28 10.26 -14.61
CA ASP A 11 -19.49 10.56 -15.80
C ASP A 11 -18.48 9.45 -16.11
N ASP A 12 -18.13 9.28 -17.40
CA ASP A 12 -17.19 8.25 -17.84
C ASP A 12 -15.84 8.34 -17.11
N GLU A 13 -15.38 9.55 -16.79
CA GLU A 13 -14.13 9.78 -16.03
C GLU A 13 -14.24 9.30 -14.57
N GLU A 14 -15.40 9.46 -13.94
CA GLU A 14 -15.68 8.90 -12.61
C GLU A 14 -15.71 7.38 -12.64
N ILE A 15 -16.29 6.78 -13.67
CA ILE A 15 -16.31 5.33 -13.85
C ILE A 15 -14.88 4.81 -14.02
N ILE A 16 -14.07 5.45 -14.86
CA ILE A 16 -12.67 5.09 -15.07
C ILE A 16 -11.88 5.22 -13.77
N ALA A 17 -12.07 6.31 -13.02
CA ALA A 17 -11.42 6.51 -11.72
C ALA A 17 -11.80 5.41 -10.71
N LEU A 18 -13.10 5.10 -10.60
CA LEU A 18 -13.62 4.04 -9.73
C LEU A 18 -13.13 2.66 -10.15
N VAL A 19 -13.09 2.35 -11.44
CA VAL A 19 -12.57 1.08 -11.96
C VAL A 19 -11.06 0.98 -11.74
N THR A 20 -10.32 2.07 -11.98
CA THR A 20 -8.85 2.10 -11.78
C THR A 20 -8.49 2.00 -10.29
N CYS A 21 -9.29 2.62 -9.43
CA CYS A 21 -9.09 2.58 -7.98
C CYS A 21 -9.72 1.35 -7.33
N GLY A 22 -10.86 0.89 -7.85
CA GLY A 22 -11.55 -0.33 -7.40
C GLY A 22 -10.97 -1.61 -7.99
N GLY A 23 -10.35 -1.53 -9.18
CA GLY A 23 -9.68 -2.65 -9.84
C GLY A 23 -8.34 -3.07 -9.20
N SER A 24 -7.89 -2.36 -8.17
CA SER A 24 -6.81 -2.84 -7.29
C SER A 24 -7.25 -4.00 -6.38
N GLY A 25 -8.50 -4.42 -6.50
CA GLY A 25 -9.06 -5.62 -5.86
C GLY A 25 -9.01 -6.86 -6.75
N ASN A 26 -8.17 -6.90 -7.77
CA ASN A 26 -7.96 -8.10 -8.53
C ASN A 26 -7.13 -9.07 -7.72
N THR A 27 -7.90 -10.05 -7.26
CA THR A 27 -7.56 -11.44 -7.09
C THR A 27 -6.42 -11.72 -6.14
N GLU A 28 -6.77 -12.59 -5.27
CA GLU A 28 -5.91 -13.50 -4.56
C GLU A 28 -5.45 -12.98 -3.20
N ASP A 29 -6.08 -13.53 -2.20
CA ASP A 29 -5.83 -13.35 -0.77
C ASP A 29 -6.23 -11.98 -0.15
N THR A 30 -7.50 -11.66 -0.19
CA THR A 30 -8.12 -10.69 0.72
C THR A 30 -7.88 -11.06 2.20
N SER A 31 -7.43 -12.27 2.47
CA SER A 31 -7.15 -12.78 3.82
C SER A 31 -5.84 -12.28 4.43
N VAL A 32 -4.97 -11.60 3.67
CA VAL A 32 -3.63 -11.21 4.12
C VAL A 32 -3.29 -9.74 3.89
N SER A 33 -4.28 -8.92 3.65
CA SER A 33 -4.12 -7.50 3.39
C SER A 33 -4.64 -6.63 4.55
N TRP A 34 -4.02 -5.47 4.73
CA TRP A 34 -4.54 -4.43 5.60
C TRP A 34 -5.73 -3.76 4.95
N LYS A 35 -6.81 -3.59 5.69
CA LYS A 35 -8.02 -2.92 5.25
C LYS A 35 -8.25 -1.67 6.07
N LEU A 36 -8.36 -0.52 5.39
CA LEU A 36 -8.73 0.74 6.00
C LEU A 36 -10.23 0.74 6.30
N GLU A 37 -10.61 0.91 7.57
CA GLU A 37 -12.00 0.96 8.00
C GLU A 37 -12.46 2.41 8.17
N ASP A 38 -11.66 3.23 8.88
CA ASP A 38 -12.04 4.60 9.21
C ASP A 38 -10.80 5.49 9.39
N VAL A 39 -10.95 6.77 9.07
CA VAL A 39 -9.94 7.82 9.27
C VAL A 39 -10.62 9.03 9.87
N GLN A 40 -10.15 9.46 11.02
CA GLN A 40 -10.56 10.72 11.64
C GLN A 40 -9.36 11.65 11.73
N VAL A 41 -9.52 12.89 11.27
CA VAL A 41 -8.46 13.89 11.31
C VAL A 41 -8.95 15.15 12.02
N VAL A 42 -8.13 15.65 12.92
CA VAL A 42 -8.30 16.95 13.56
C VAL A 42 -7.14 17.84 13.15
N CYS A 43 -7.43 18.93 12.47
CA CYS A 43 -6.45 19.92 12.07
C CYS A 43 -7.03 21.34 12.22
N GLY A 44 -6.15 22.28 12.44
CA GLY A 44 -6.51 23.69 12.60
C GLY A 44 -5.28 24.56 12.82
N THR A 45 -5.46 25.87 12.76
CA THR A 45 -4.37 26.84 12.91
C THR A 45 -3.81 26.93 14.32
N MET A 46 -4.56 26.47 15.32
CA MET A 46 -4.21 26.58 16.75
C MET A 46 -3.82 25.22 17.37
N GLY A 47 -3.78 24.13 16.59
CA GLY A 47 -3.49 22.79 17.12
C GLY A 47 -2.56 21.99 16.21
N LEU A 48 -2.01 20.92 16.78
CA LEU A 48 -1.21 19.97 16.04
C LEU A 48 -2.13 19.09 15.17
N PRO A 49 -1.87 18.94 13.86
CA PRO A 49 -2.60 18.00 13.04
C PRO A 49 -2.47 16.59 13.60
N THR A 50 -3.60 15.99 13.94
CA THR A 50 -3.68 14.64 14.52
C THR A 50 -4.62 13.79 13.70
N ALA A 51 -4.23 12.58 13.40
CA ALA A 51 -5.07 11.59 12.74
C ALA A 51 -5.22 10.34 13.60
N THR A 52 -6.43 9.81 13.65
CA THR A 52 -6.76 8.50 14.22
C THR A 52 -7.23 7.60 13.10
N VAL A 53 -6.57 6.46 12.94
CA VAL A 53 -6.85 5.51 11.87
C VAL A 53 -7.27 4.18 12.48
N LYS A 54 -8.35 3.61 11.95
CA LYS A 54 -8.86 2.28 12.27
C LYS A 54 -8.63 1.36 11.08
N MET A 55 -7.91 0.27 11.30
CA MET A 55 -7.59 -0.71 10.27
C MET A 55 -7.79 -2.13 10.77
N THR A 56 -8.19 -3.00 9.85
CA THR A 56 -8.20 -4.46 10.08
C THR A 56 -6.96 -5.07 9.45
N GLY A 57 -6.20 -5.81 10.25
CA GLY A 57 -4.97 -6.47 9.80
C GLY A 57 -5.23 -7.79 9.08
N PRO A 58 -4.16 -8.40 8.54
CA PRO A 58 -4.23 -9.71 7.87
C PRO A 58 -4.67 -10.85 8.80
N ASP A 59 -4.59 -10.65 10.10
CA ASP A 59 -5.09 -11.56 11.15
C ASP A 59 -6.57 -11.33 11.51
N ALA A 60 -7.30 -10.56 10.71
CA ALA A 60 -8.68 -10.13 10.92
C ALA A 60 -8.90 -9.36 12.25
N VAL A 61 -7.83 -8.89 12.89
CA VAL A 61 -7.93 -8.09 14.11
C VAL A 61 -7.96 -6.60 13.75
N THR A 62 -8.99 -5.91 14.24
CA THR A 62 -9.11 -4.47 14.09
C THR A 62 -8.23 -3.75 15.11
N ARG A 63 -7.47 -2.79 14.65
CA ARG A 63 -6.55 -1.97 15.44
C ARG A 63 -6.80 -0.49 15.18
N ILE A 64 -6.54 0.32 16.19
CA ILE A 64 -6.66 1.78 16.13
C ILE A 64 -5.31 2.36 16.54
N ASN A 65 -4.86 3.36 15.81
CA ASN A 65 -3.67 4.14 16.16
C ASN A 65 -3.89 5.60 15.84
N SER A 66 -3.24 6.46 16.63
CA SER A 66 -3.27 7.91 16.44
C SER A 66 -1.86 8.45 16.35
N ALA A 67 -1.66 9.43 15.46
CA ALA A 67 -0.38 10.09 15.31
C ALA A 67 -0.53 11.58 15.04
N VAL A 68 0.53 12.32 15.36
CA VAL A 68 0.66 13.75 15.07
C VAL A 68 1.54 13.92 13.84
N GLY A 69 1.13 14.81 12.95
CA GLY A 69 1.86 15.12 11.73
C GLY A 69 2.10 16.62 11.53
N THR A 70 2.78 16.96 10.45
CA THR A 70 2.94 18.34 9.97
C THR A 70 1.70 18.83 9.22
N GLY A 71 0.85 17.89 8.79
CA GLY A 71 -0.42 18.14 8.13
C GLY A 71 -1.36 16.93 8.28
N PRO A 72 -2.62 17.05 7.80
CA PRO A 72 -3.64 16.01 7.95
C PRO A 72 -3.22 14.68 7.32
N VAL A 73 -2.69 14.71 6.11
CA VAL A 73 -2.24 13.50 5.38
C VAL A 73 -1.01 12.87 6.02
N ASP A 74 -0.02 13.69 6.45
CA ASP A 74 1.18 13.21 7.14
C ASP A 74 0.82 12.55 8.48
N ALA A 75 -0.13 13.10 9.23
CA ALA A 75 -0.63 12.51 10.45
C ALA A 75 -1.30 11.14 10.19
N ALA A 76 -2.11 11.04 9.13
CA ALA A 76 -2.76 9.80 8.72
C ALA A 76 -1.72 8.73 8.33
N TYR A 77 -0.72 9.09 7.53
CA TYR A 77 0.34 8.16 7.12
C TYR A 77 1.15 7.64 8.30
N LYS A 78 1.54 8.51 9.24
CA LYS A 78 2.22 8.12 10.46
C LYS A 78 1.38 7.18 11.35
N ALA A 79 0.07 7.41 11.40
CA ALA A 79 -0.83 6.52 12.12
C ALA A 79 -0.91 5.13 11.47
N ILE A 80 -0.96 5.06 10.12
CA ILE A 80 -0.92 3.82 9.35
C ILE A 80 0.41 3.08 9.55
N ASP A 81 1.54 3.77 9.43
CA ASP A 81 2.88 3.18 9.62
C ASP A 81 3.04 2.55 11.00
N GLY A 82 2.48 3.18 12.03
CA GLY A 82 2.46 2.64 13.39
C GLY A 82 1.68 1.33 13.52
N LEU A 83 0.64 1.11 12.69
CA LEU A 83 -0.13 -0.13 12.66
C LEU A 83 0.56 -1.22 11.85
N CYS A 84 1.03 -0.88 10.65
CA CYS A 84 1.68 -1.82 9.73
C CYS A 84 3.11 -2.19 10.17
N ARG A 85 3.74 -1.38 11.02
CA ARG A 85 5.12 -1.53 11.50
C ARG A 85 6.15 -1.60 10.36
N VAL A 86 5.88 -0.91 9.27
CA VAL A 86 6.75 -0.85 8.09
C VAL A 86 7.35 0.55 8.01
N LYS A 87 8.63 0.63 7.64
CA LYS A 87 9.30 1.92 7.40
C LYS A 87 9.41 2.12 5.90
N VAL A 88 8.74 3.13 5.39
CA VAL A 88 8.74 3.47 3.97
C VAL A 88 9.08 4.94 3.77
N ASP A 89 9.62 5.24 2.60
CA ASP A 89 9.79 6.59 2.09
C ASP A 89 8.73 6.86 1.03
N LEU A 90 8.02 7.96 1.17
CA LEU A 90 7.09 8.46 0.15
C LEU A 90 7.92 9.10 -0.96
N THR A 91 7.86 8.56 -2.18
CA THR A 91 8.63 9.04 -3.32
C THR A 91 7.82 9.95 -4.23
N GLU A 92 6.50 9.74 -4.30
CA GLU A 92 5.60 10.56 -5.10
C GLU A 92 4.23 10.65 -4.42
N TYR A 93 3.66 11.83 -4.46
CA TYR A 93 2.31 12.10 -3.98
C TYR A 93 1.64 13.10 -4.92
N THR A 94 0.57 12.69 -5.58
CA THR A 94 -0.19 13.52 -6.52
C THR A 94 -1.67 13.38 -6.25
N VAL A 95 -2.37 14.50 -6.22
CA VAL A 95 -3.83 14.56 -6.07
C VAL A 95 -4.40 15.27 -7.27
N ASN A 96 -5.33 14.63 -7.96
CA ASN A 96 -6.07 15.21 -9.07
C ASN A 96 -7.56 15.22 -8.75
N ALA A 97 -8.26 16.29 -9.09
CA ALA A 97 -9.71 16.31 -9.12
C ALA A 97 -10.18 15.65 -10.43
N VAL A 98 -11.06 14.67 -10.34
CA VAL A 98 -11.58 13.96 -11.52
C VAL A 98 -12.74 14.73 -12.17
N VAL A 99 -13.49 15.48 -11.37
CA VAL A 99 -14.63 16.31 -11.82
C VAL A 99 -14.51 17.68 -11.17
N GLU A 100 -14.90 18.73 -11.89
CA GLU A 100 -14.95 20.09 -11.34
C GLU A 100 -16.20 20.28 -10.47
N GLY A 101 -16.03 20.85 -9.28
CA GLY A 101 -17.12 21.19 -8.37
C GLY A 101 -16.88 20.76 -6.92
N ILE A 102 -17.83 21.10 -6.04
CA ILE A 102 -17.74 20.82 -4.60
C ILE A 102 -17.86 19.32 -4.30
N GLU A 103 -18.56 18.58 -5.16
CA GLU A 103 -18.76 17.13 -5.06
C GLU A 103 -17.73 16.34 -5.90
N SER A 104 -16.60 16.96 -6.25
CA SER A 104 -15.58 16.32 -7.06
C SER A 104 -14.92 15.15 -6.34
N LEU A 105 -14.64 14.10 -7.10
CA LEU A 105 -13.89 12.95 -6.64
C LEU A 105 -12.39 13.29 -6.68
N ALA A 106 -11.72 13.21 -5.54
CA ALA A 106 -10.27 13.34 -5.46
C ALA A 106 -9.62 11.99 -5.77
N GLN A 107 -8.82 11.93 -6.82
CA GLN A 107 -7.96 10.79 -7.12
C GLN A 107 -6.55 11.06 -6.63
N THR A 108 -6.10 10.28 -5.68
CA THR A 108 -4.76 10.36 -5.14
C THR A 108 -3.90 9.23 -5.68
N ARG A 109 -2.70 9.57 -6.18
CA ARG A 109 -1.67 8.61 -6.55
C ARG A 109 -0.52 8.71 -5.55
N VAL A 110 -0.09 7.56 -5.06
CA VAL A 110 0.98 7.43 -4.08
C VAL A 110 2.01 6.44 -4.59
N SER A 111 3.29 6.80 -4.50
CA SER A 111 4.42 5.91 -4.71
C SER A 111 5.24 5.83 -3.44
N ILE A 112 5.51 4.62 -2.99
CA ILE A 112 6.32 4.35 -1.81
C ILE A 112 7.51 3.47 -2.16
N ARG A 113 8.56 3.59 -1.38
CA ARG A 113 9.76 2.77 -1.43
C ARG A 113 10.09 2.30 -0.03
N ALA A 114 10.46 1.02 0.13
CA ALA A 114 10.93 0.54 1.41
C ALA A 114 12.20 1.30 1.81
N LYS A 115 12.27 1.73 3.07
CA LYS A 115 13.44 2.42 3.58
C LYS A 115 14.61 1.44 3.67
N SER A 116 15.74 1.81 3.06
CA SER A 116 16.94 0.98 3.00
C SER A 116 17.57 0.88 4.40
N ASP A 117 17.10 -0.05 5.21
CA ASP A 117 17.88 -0.57 6.33
C ASP A 117 18.80 -1.68 5.80
N GLN A 118 19.98 -1.86 6.41
CA GLN A 118 21.08 -2.72 5.93
C GLN A 118 20.75 -4.21 5.70
N ASN A 119 19.51 -4.63 5.93
CA ASN A 119 19.00 -6.01 5.80
C ASN A 119 17.84 -6.14 4.80
N MET A 120 17.84 -5.35 3.72
CA MET A 120 16.81 -5.51 2.69
C MET A 120 17.01 -6.78 1.89
N PRO A 121 15.97 -7.63 1.71
CA PRO A 121 16.03 -8.75 0.76
C PRO A 121 16.42 -8.24 -0.63
N GLY A 122 17.32 -8.93 -1.32
CA GLY A 122 17.77 -8.57 -2.67
C GLY A 122 16.62 -8.39 -3.67
N ALA A 123 15.50 -9.10 -3.47
CA ALA A 123 14.27 -8.94 -4.26
C ALA A 123 13.64 -7.54 -4.19
N MET A 124 13.91 -6.76 -3.14
CA MET A 124 13.46 -5.36 -3.01
C MET A 124 14.30 -4.37 -3.80
N MET A 125 15.38 -4.83 -4.41
CA MET A 125 16.26 -4.04 -5.25
C MET A 125 15.95 -4.29 -6.73
N LYS A 126 15.94 -3.24 -7.53
CA LYS A 126 15.79 -3.29 -8.99
C LYS A 126 17.04 -2.71 -9.62
N ALA A 127 17.69 -3.49 -10.48
CA ALA A 127 18.76 -2.97 -11.31
C ALA A 127 18.17 -2.06 -12.39
N ASN A 128 18.63 -0.83 -12.44
CA ASN A 128 18.30 0.08 -13.53
C ASN A 128 19.17 -0.27 -14.73
N VAL A 129 18.55 -0.81 -15.78
CA VAL A 129 19.25 -1.28 -17.00
C VAL A 129 19.96 -0.14 -17.73
N GLN A 130 19.51 1.11 -17.55
CA GLN A 130 20.07 2.28 -18.24
C GLN A 130 21.25 2.89 -17.50
N THR A 131 21.27 2.87 -16.18
CA THR A 131 22.30 3.51 -15.35
C THR A 131 23.22 2.51 -14.67
N GLY A 132 22.89 1.21 -14.67
CA GLY A 132 23.62 0.18 -13.94
C GLY A 132 23.49 0.27 -12.41
N ASN A 133 22.75 1.24 -11.91
CA ASN A 133 22.55 1.43 -10.47
C ASN A 133 21.47 0.49 -9.94
N VAL A 134 21.68 0.00 -8.72
CA VAL A 134 20.70 -0.79 -8.01
C VAL A 134 19.88 0.15 -7.13
N GLU A 135 18.60 0.26 -7.42
CA GLU A 135 17.66 1.13 -6.69
C GLU A 135 16.61 0.30 -5.97
N ALA A 136 16.14 0.80 -4.83
CA ALA A 136 15.04 0.16 -4.12
C ALA A 136 13.75 0.23 -4.96
N ARG A 137 13.03 -0.89 -5.02
CA ARG A 137 11.80 -1.03 -5.80
C ARG A 137 10.72 -0.08 -5.25
N THR A 138 10.02 0.58 -6.17
CA THR A 138 8.92 1.49 -5.88
C THR A 138 7.58 0.78 -6.08
N PHE A 139 6.65 0.99 -5.14
CA PHE A 139 5.29 0.45 -5.19
C PHE A 139 4.32 1.62 -5.30
N MET A 140 3.48 1.58 -6.32
CA MET A 140 2.54 2.64 -6.64
C MET A 140 1.11 2.13 -6.48
N ALA A 141 0.24 2.99 -5.95
CA ALA A 141 -1.19 2.75 -5.91
C ALA A 141 -1.99 4.06 -6.03
N THR A 142 -3.26 3.91 -6.34
CA THR A 142 -4.22 5.01 -6.43
C THR A 142 -5.38 4.78 -5.48
N GLY A 143 -5.94 5.85 -4.98
CA GLY A 143 -7.15 5.85 -4.18
C GLY A 143 -8.08 6.96 -4.65
N ALA A 144 -9.38 6.75 -4.56
CA ALA A 144 -10.38 7.77 -4.89
C ALA A 144 -11.39 7.90 -3.75
N ASP A 145 -11.73 9.12 -3.42
CA ASP A 145 -12.76 9.49 -2.46
C ASP A 145 -13.15 10.96 -2.64
N SER A 146 -14.30 11.38 -2.13
CA SER A 146 -14.67 12.79 -2.07
C SER A 146 -13.80 13.58 -1.08
N ASP A 147 -13.24 12.92 -0.08
CA ASP A 147 -12.28 13.49 0.88
C ASP A 147 -10.84 13.17 0.46
N ILE A 148 -10.02 14.22 0.32
CA ILE A 148 -8.60 14.11 -0.05
C ILE A 148 -7.80 13.28 0.97
N VAL A 149 -8.11 13.39 2.26
CA VAL A 149 -7.39 12.64 3.29
C VAL A 149 -7.73 11.16 3.23
N VAL A 150 -9.01 10.84 3.02
CA VAL A 150 -9.48 9.47 2.88
C VAL A 150 -8.93 8.83 1.59
N SER A 151 -8.98 9.55 0.45
CA SER A 151 -8.42 9.07 -0.82
C SER A 151 -6.91 8.81 -0.70
N SER A 152 -6.19 9.71 -0.01
CA SER A 152 -4.76 9.57 0.28
C SER A 152 -4.46 8.35 1.16
N ALA A 153 -5.22 8.17 2.23
CA ALA A 153 -5.05 7.03 3.13
C ALA A 153 -5.33 5.70 2.42
N ARG A 154 -6.37 5.63 1.56
CA ARG A 154 -6.67 4.45 0.72
C ARG A 154 -5.55 4.13 -0.26
N ALA A 155 -5.04 5.15 -0.96
CA ALA A 155 -3.91 4.98 -1.88
C ALA A 155 -2.67 4.44 -1.14
N TYR A 156 -2.38 5.01 0.03
CA TYR A 156 -1.23 4.60 0.83
C TYR A 156 -1.33 3.16 1.34
N VAL A 157 -2.47 2.77 1.91
CA VAL A 157 -2.71 1.39 2.36
C VAL A 157 -2.63 0.40 1.20
N SER A 158 -3.16 0.76 0.03
CA SER A 158 -3.06 -0.08 -1.18
C SER A 158 -1.60 -0.24 -1.65
N ALA A 159 -0.78 0.82 -1.59
CA ALA A 159 0.64 0.74 -1.92
C ALA A 159 1.42 -0.14 -0.92
N LEU A 160 1.12 0.00 0.40
CA LEU A 160 1.69 -0.85 1.45
C LEU A 160 1.32 -2.32 1.26
N ASN A 161 0.06 -2.62 0.95
CA ASN A 161 -0.38 -4.00 0.69
C ASN A 161 0.38 -4.62 -0.49
N ARG A 162 0.57 -3.87 -1.58
CA ARG A 162 1.38 -4.33 -2.73
C ARG A 162 2.81 -4.64 -2.34
N MET A 163 3.42 -3.78 -1.53
CA MET A 163 4.78 -3.99 -1.03
C MET A 163 4.88 -5.21 -0.12
N ILE A 164 3.97 -5.36 0.84
CA ILE A 164 3.93 -6.47 1.80
C ILE A 164 3.69 -7.80 1.07
N SER A 165 2.74 -7.83 0.13
CA SER A 165 2.47 -9.01 -0.68
C SER A 165 3.68 -9.41 -1.51
N PHE A 166 4.37 -8.46 -2.14
CA PHE A 166 5.60 -8.71 -2.88
C PHE A 166 6.71 -9.28 -1.99
N MET A 167 6.91 -8.73 -0.79
CA MET A 167 7.91 -9.24 0.16
C MET A 167 7.62 -10.67 0.57
N ARG A 168 6.34 -11.00 0.81
CA ARG A 168 5.92 -12.34 1.21
C ARG A 168 6.13 -13.36 0.11
N THR A 169 5.71 -13.07 -1.12
CA THR A 169 5.89 -13.96 -2.27
C THR A 169 7.37 -14.29 -2.50
N ASN A 170 8.26 -13.30 -2.36
CA ASN A 170 9.69 -13.53 -2.54
C ASN A 170 10.33 -14.25 -1.34
N ALA A 171 9.83 -14.07 -0.13
CA ALA A 171 10.29 -14.84 1.03
C ALA A 171 9.92 -16.32 0.92
N GLU A 172 8.72 -16.62 0.41
CA GLU A 172 8.26 -17.99 0.15
C GLU A 172 9.05 -18.65 -0.98
N ALA A 173 9.44 -17.90 -2.03
CA ALA A 173 10.26 -18.41 -3.12
C ALA A 173 11.67 -18.80 -2.65
N VAL A 174 12.30 -17.95 -1.84
CA VAL A 174 13.65 -18.25 -1.28
C VAL A 174 13.60 -19.44 -0.33
N ALA A 175 12.58 -19.54 0.52
CA ALA A 175 12.41 -20.68 1.41
C ALA A 175 12.13 -22.00 0.65
N GLY A 176 11.53 -21.91 -0.57
CA GLY A 176 11.28 -23.07 -1.43
C GLY A 176 12.55 -23.56 -2.15
N GLU A 177 13.46 -22.68 -2.53
CA GLU A 177 14.73 -23.04 -3.17
C GLU A 177 15.67 -23.78 -2.19
N ASP A 178 15.77 -23.32 -0.94
CA ASP A 178 16.59 -23.97 0.08
C ASP A 178 16.15 -25.41 0.39
N VAL A 179 14.85 -25.72 0.26
CA VAL A 179 14.31 -27.08 0.48
C VAL A 179 14.64 -28.01 -0.70
N ILE A 180 14.64 -27.50 -1.92
CA ILE A 180 14.95 -28.30 -3.12
C ILE A 180 16.42 -28.69 -3.14
N ASP A 181 17.32 -27.80 -2.77
CA ASP A 181 18.77 -28.09 -2.73
C ASP A 181 19.12 -29.14 -1.67
N VAL A 182 18.47 -29.08 -0.51
CA VAL A 182 18.70 -30.07 0.56
C VAL A 182 18.21 -31.47 0.15
N VAL A 183 17.09 -31.58 -0.54
CA VAL A 183 16.53 -32.85 -1.02
C VAL A 183 17.39 -33.41 -2.14
N ALA A 184 17.90 -32.59 -3.05
CA ALA A 184 18.78 -33.01 -4.13
C ALA A 184 20.13 -33.57 -3.60
N GLU A 185 20.73 -32.91 -2.59
CA GLU A 185 21.96 -33.40 -1.95
C GLU A 185 21.78 -34.73 -1.18
N GLU A 186 20.61 -34.94 -0.57
CA GLU A 186 20.31 -36.21 0.11
C GLU A 186 20.10 -37.38 -0.87
N GLU A 187 19.49 -37.14 -2.02
CA GLU A 187 19.31 -38.15 -3.07
C GLU A 187 20.65 -38.52 -3.73
N GLU A 188 21.52 -37.53 -3.98
CA GLU A 188 22.85 -37.79 -4.55
C GLU A 188 23.77 -38.58 -3.60
N LYS A 189 23.69 -38.30 -2.30
CA LYS A 189 24.40 -39.07 -1.27
C LYS A 189 23.91 -40.51 -1.14
N LYS A 190 22.61 -40.76 -1.33
CA LYS A 190 22.04 -42.11 -1.35
C LYS A 190 22.42 -42.91 -2.59
N ALA A 191 22.52 -42.24 -3.76
CA ALA A 191 22.91 -42.89 -5.02
C ALA A 191 24.39 -43.28 -5.04
N THR A 192 25.26 -42.55 -4.31
CA THR A 192 26.72 -42.82 -4.25
C THR A 192 27.07 -43.89 -3.20
N ALA A 193 26.14 -44.23 -2.31
CA ALA A 193 26.36 -45.23 -1.23
C ALA A 193 25.83 -46.65 -1.54
N ALA A 194 25.26 -46.86 -2.76
CA ALA A 194 24.76 -48.14 -3.26
C ALA A 194 25.65 -48.71 -4.36
#